data_f377223bb5ec07e367428e47abffc086
#
_entry.id   f377223bb5ec07e367428e47abffc086
#
_cell.length_a   1.000
_cell.length_b   1.000
_cell.length_c   1.000
_cell.angle_alpha   90.00
_cell.angle_beta   90.00
_cell.angle_gamma   90.00
#
_symmetry.space_group_name_H-M   'P 1'
#
loop_
_entity.id
_entity.type
_entity.pdbx_description
1 polymer ?
#
loop_
_entity_poly.entity_id
_entity_poly.type
_entity_poly.pdbx_seq_one_letter_code
_entity_poly.pdbx_strand_id
1 'polypeptide(L)'
;MGTVVPLPRLVDAHCHLGDVAFDPDRAAVLERARQAAVQHVVVIGTTLSDSERSAALAGAGAGLSATAGVHPHEARTWSAETPARLKALLALPEVVAVGETGLDYHYDHSPRDAQRRAFEAQLALAAELHKPVVVHARDADADVAALLTGVPVPVVLHSFSSGPTVFEAGMAIGAYFSFSGMITFKHWQWTVRPSDCPADRLLIETDAPYLAPVPHRGKRNEPSFVGAVAAALARARGEALEDLAARTSDNARRVFGARLDSTL
;
A
#
# COMPACT_ATOMS: atom_id res chain seq x y z
N MET A 1 1.15 -36.28 -18.09
CA MET A 1 1.94 -35.05 -17.89
C MET A 1 0.95 -34.01 -17.36
N GLY A 2 0.97 -33.72 -16.05
CA GLY A 2 0.12 -32.66 -15.50
C GLY A 2 0.59 -31.33 -16.06
N THR A 3 -0.31 -30.56 -16.64
CA THR A 3 -0.08 -29.16 -17.01
C THR A 3 0.27 -28.41 -15.72
N VAL A 4 1.51 -27.98 -15.57
CA VAL A 4 1.90 -27.04 -14.51
C VAL A 4 1.17 -25.75 -14.83
N VAL A 5 0.09 -25.47 -14.09
CA VAL A 5 -0.57 -24.16 -14.16
C VAL A 5 0.44 -23.16 -13.63
N PRO A 6 0.87 -22.16 -14.42
CA PRO A 6 1.81 -21.16 -13.93
C PRO A 6 1.18 -20.42 -12.75
N LEU A 7 1.99 -20.11 -11.72
CA LEU A 7 1.52 -19.29 -10.61
C LEU A 7 1.01 -17.93 -11.14
N PRO A 8 -0.10 -17.43 -10.60
CA PRO A 8 -0.62 -16.14 -11.02
C PRO A 8 0.42 -15.04 -10.69
N ARG A 9 0.59 -14.12 -11.62
CA ARG A 9 1.49 -12.97 -11.44
C ARG A 9 0.90 -12.01 -10.42
N LEU A 10 1.66 -11.67 -9.38
CA LEU A 10 1.20 -10.86 -8.26
C LEU A 10 1.97 -9.54 -8.16
N VAL A 11 1.31 -8.51 -7.71
CA VAL A 11 1.92 -7.24 -7.29
C VAL A 11 1.65 -7.08 -5.79
N ASP A 12 2.70 -6.84 -5.01
CA ASP A 12 2.58 -6.41 -3.62
C ASP A 12 2.49 -4.88 -3.60
N ALA A 13 1.29 -4.37 -3.39
CA ALA A 13 0.99 -2.93 -3.53
C ALA A 13 1.48 -2.08 -2.33
N HIS A 14 1.95 -2.73 -1.24
CA HIS A 14 2.43 -2.01 -0.04
C HIS A 14 3.34 -2.90 0.82
N CYS A 15 4.63 -2.56 0.86
CA CYS A 15 5.63 -3.27 1.65
C CYS A 15 6.70 -2.30 2.16
N HIS A 16 7.00 -2.32 3.46
CA HIS A 16 8.09 -1.55 4.06
C HIS A 16 9.43 -2.27 3.87
N LEU A 17 9.80 -2.58 2.63
CA LEU A 17 11.03 -3.30 2.30
C LEU A 17 12.30 -2.53 2.71
N GLY A 18 12.21 -1.20 2.92
CA GLY A 18 13.26 -0.35 3.48
C GLY A 18 13.50 -0.54 4.98
N ASP A 19 12.59 -1.23 5.70
CA ASP A 19 12.72 -1.45 7.14
C ASP A 19 14.01 -2.22 7.49
N VAL A 20 14.61 -1.86 8.63
CA VAL A 20 15.83 -2.49 9.16
C VAL A 20 15.67 -3.99 9.43
N ALA A 21 14.45 -4.47 9.63
CA ALA A 21 14.16 -5.89 9.77
C ALA A 21 14.57 -6.71 8.54
N PHE A 22 14.69 -6.08 7.36
CA PHE A 22 15.14 -6.73 6.13
C PHE A 22 16.62 -6.55 5.82
N ASP A 23 17.36 -5.71 6.53
CA ASP A 23 18.77 -5.45 6.26
C ASP A 23 19.61 -6.73 6.18
N PRO A 24 19.40 -7.75 7.06
CA PRO A 24 20.22 -8.96 7.04
C PRO A 24 20.04 -9.84 5.79
N ASP A 25 18.85 -9.82 5.14
CA ASP A 25 18.51 -10.80 4.11
C ASP A 25 17.63 -10.25 2.97
N ARG A 26 17.58 -8.93 2.76
CA ARG A 26 16.70 -8.28 1.76
C ARG A 26 16.80 -8.90 0.36
N ALA A 27 18.01 -9.23 -0.10
CA ALA A 27 18.21 -9.88 -1.39
C ALA A 27 17.56 -11.29 -1.44
N ALA A 28 17.66 -12.05 -0.37
CA ALA A 28 17.01 -13.37 -0.27
C ALA A 28 15.49 -13.25 -0.17
N VAL A 29 14.97 -12.19 0.49
CA VAL A 29 13.52 -11.87 0.53
C VAL A 29 12.99 -11.61 -0.88
N LEU A 30 13.69 -10.80 -1.68
CA LEU A 30 13.30 -10.53 -3.07
C LEU A 30 13.37 -11.78 -3.95
N GLU A 31 14.37 -12.63 -3.77
CA GLU A 31 14.45 -13.89 -4.51
C GLU A 31 13.28 -14.83 -4.15
N ARG A 32 12.89 -14.91 -2.86
CA ARG A 32 11.69 -15.67 -2.45
C ARG A 32 10.40 -15.07 -3.04
N ALA A 33 10.30 -13.75 -3.11
CA ALA A 33 9.18 -13.07 -3.75
C ALA A 33 9.08 -13.44 -5.22
N ARG A 34 10.19 -13.40 -5.97
CA ARG A 34 10.26 -13.81 -7.37
C ARG A 34 9.84 -15.27 -7.56
N GLN A 35 10.30 -16.18 -6.71
CA GLN A 35 9.92 -17.61 -6.73
C GLN A 35 8.45 -17.82 -6.42
N ALA A 36 7.82 -16.94 -5.64
CA ALA A 36 6.39 -16.91 -5.34
C ALA A 36 5.54 -16.17 -6.41
N ALA A 37 6.12 -15.89 -7.60
CA ALA A 37 5.50 -15.17 -8.70
C ALA A 37 5.07 -13.72 -8.39
N VAL A 38 5.66 -13.10 -7.36
CA VAL A 38 5.55 -11.65 -7.14
C VAL A 38 6.40 -10.96 -8.20
N GLN A 39 5.76 -10.19 -9.06
CA GLN A 39 6.43 -9.50 -10.16
C GLN A 39 6.94 -8.11 -9.77
N HIS A 40 6.22 -7.45 -8.87
CA HIS A 40 6.51 -6.09 -8.48
C HIS A 40 6.16 -5.85 -7.01
N VAL A 41 6.96 -5.02 -6.34
CA VAL A 41 6.74 -4.58 -4.96
C VAL A 41 6.77 -3.06 -4.91
N VAL A 42 5.75 -2.45 -4.33
CA VAL A 42 5.73 -1.02 -4.02
C VAL A 42 6.34 -0.82 -2.63
N VAL A 43 7.53 -0.22 -2.59
CA VAL A 43 8.29 0.03 -1.35
C VAL A 43 7.84 1.34 -0.73
N ILE A 44 7.37 1.28 0.51
CA ILE A 44 6.71 2.39 1.18
C ILE A 44 7.68 3.23 1.98
N GLY A 45 7.60 4.56 1.80
CA GLY A 45 8.29 5.54 2.64
C GLY A 45 7.37 6.09 3.72
N THR A 46 7.87 6.21 4.97
CA THR A 46 7.10 6.66 6.14
C THR A 46 7.66 7.93 6.79
N THR A 47 8.90 8.26 6.49
CA THR A 47 9.60 9.50 6.86
C THR A 47 10.40 10.00 5.66
N LEU A 48 10.98 11.19 5.74
CA LEU A 48 11.89 11.66 4.67
C LEU A 48 13.08 10.71 4.47
N SER A 49 13.73 10.28 5.54
CA SER A 49 14.88 9.36 5.45
C SER A 49 14.50 7.97 4.95
N ASP A 50 13.33 7.48 5.33
CA ASP A 50 12.82 6.20 4.84
C ASP A 50 12.36 6.30 3.37
N SER A 51 11.76 7.42 2.97
CA SER A 51 11.42 7.70 1.57
C SER A 51 12.67 7.77 0.68
N GLU A 52 13.77 8.40 1.15
CA GLU A 52 15.05 8.41 0.46
C GLU A 52 15.62 6.98 0.28
N ARG A 53 15.53 6.15 1.34
CA ARG A 53 15.95 4.74 1.30
C ARG A 53 15.09 3.93 0.32
N SER A 54 13.77 4.10 0.40
CA SER A 54 12.81 3.40 -0.47
C SER A 54 13.02 3.76 -1.95
N ALA A 55 13.24 5.04 -2.26
CA ALA A 55 13.58 5.50 -3.60
C ALA A 55 14.90 4.89 -4.08
N ALA A 56 15.94 4.88 -3.25
CA ALA A 56 17.23 4.28 -3.59
C ALA A 56 17.11 2.77 -3.88
N LEU A 57 16.33 2.03 -3.09
CA LEU A 57 16.05 0.60 -3.34
C LEU A 57 15.34 0.40 -4.67
N ALA A 58 14.31 1.19 -4.96
CA ALA A 58 13.56 1.10 -6.19
C ALA A 58 14.37 1.53 -7.42
N GLY A 59 15.29 2.48 -7.26
CA GLY A 59 16.21 2.91 -8.33
C GLY A 59 17.29 1.88 -8.67
N ALA A 60 17.69 1.05 -7.69
CA ALA A 60 18.72 0.04 -7.86
C ALA A 60 18.20 -1.33 -8.35
N GLY A 61 16.89 -1.60 -8.24
CA GLY A 61 16.29 -2.92 -8.52
C GLY A 61 15.20 -2.87 -9.59
N ALA A 62 15.17 -3.86 -10.47
CA ALA A 62 14.01 -4.11 -11.32
C ALA A 62 12.85 -4.65 -10.47
N GLY A 63 11.61 -4.44 -10.91
CA GLY A 63 10.41 -4.91 -10.19
C GLY A 63 10.13 -4.20 -8.87
N LEU A 64 10.75 -3.02 -8.65
CA LEU A 64 10.50 -2.18 -7.51
C LEU A 64 10.06 -0.78 -7.93
N SER A 65 9.12 -0.21 -7.18
CA SER A 65 8.82 1.21 -7.18
C SER A 65 8.72 1.70 -5.73
N ALA A 66 8.72 3.00 -5.52
CA ALA A 66 8.68 3.56 -4.18
C ALA A 66 7.54 4.57 -4.02
N THR A 67 7.18 4.85 -2.77
CA THR A 67 6.41 6.01 -2.38
C THR A 67 7.27 6.97 -1.55
N ALA A 68 6.86 8.22 -1.45
CA ALA A 68 7.50 9.18 -0.58
C ALA A 68 6.45 9.97 0.21
N GLY A 69 6.56 9.94 1.54
CA GLY A 69 5.59 10.57 2.42
C GLY A 69 6.01 10.61 3.88
N VAL A 70 5.11 11.14 4.71
CA VAL A 70 5.22 11.19 6.16
C VAL A 70 3.96 10.54 6.75
N HIS A 71 4.19 9.37 7.37
CA HIS A 71 3.18 8.60 8.05
C HIS A 71 2.58 9.36 9.25
N PRO A 72 1.30 9.15 9.61
CA PRO A 72 0.69 9.82 10.76
C PRO A 72 1.46 9.66 12.06
N HIS A 73 2.11 8.52 12.30
CA HIS A 73 2.95 8.32 13.48
C HIS A 73 4.11 9.32 13.55
N GLU A 74 4.63 9.75 12.41
CA GLU A 74 5.79 10.63 12.27
C GLU A 74 5.41 12.09 11.95
N ALA A 75 4.12 12.42 11.95
CA ALA A 75 3.62 13.75 11.56
C ALA A 75 4.22 14.90 12.39
N ARG A 76 4.69 14.63 13.62
CA ARG A 76 5.44 15.60 14.44
C ARG A 76 6.75 16.07 13.81
N THR A 77 7.32 15.30 12.87
CA THR A 77 8.55 15.63 12.14
C THR A 77 8.30 16.57 10.95
N TRP A 78 7.03 16.84 10.64
CA TRP A 78 6.68 17.74 9.54
C TRP A 78 7.20 19.15 9.81
N SER A 79 7.98 19.70 8.88
CA SER A 79 8.57 21.03 8.95
C SER A 79 8.31 21.83 7.67
N ALA A 80 8.70 23.09 7.66
CA ALA A 80 8.59 23.93 6.47
C ALA A 80 9.41 23.43 5.27
N GLU A 81 10.45 22.63 5.52
CA GLU A 81 11.32 22.06 4.47
C GLU A 81 10.78 20.75 3.91
N THR A 82 9.88 20.06 4.63
CA THR A 82 9.37 18.74 4.26
C THR A 82 8.73 18.71 2.87
N PRO A 83 7.85 19.67 2.48
CA PRO A 83 7.24 19.66 1.16
C PRO A 83 8.25 19.73 0.02
N ALA A 84 9.28 20.56 0.14
CA ALA A 84 10.32 20.70 -0.91
C ALA A 84 11.13 19.40 -1.06
N ARG A 85 11.47 18.73 0.05
CA ARG A 85 12.20 17.45 0.02
C ARG A 85 11.35 16.33 -0.56
N LEU A 86 10.07 16.22 -0.16
CA LEU A 86 9.14 15.26 -0.75
C LEU A 86 8.97 15.50 -2.25
N LYS A 87 8.83 16.77 -2.68
CA LYS A 87 8.71 17.12 -4.10
C LYS A 87 9.93 16.67 -4.90
N ALA A 88 11.13 16.81 -4.36
CA ALA A 88 12.36 16.33 -4.99
C ALA A 88 12.37 14.80 -5.17
N LEU A 89 11.93 14.05 -4.14
CA LEU A 89 11.80 12.58 -4.21
C LEU A 89 10.71 12.15 -5.21
N LEU A 90 9.56 12.83 -5.20
CA LEU A 90 8.44 12.54 -6.10
C LEU A 90 8.73 12.86 -7.57
N ALA A 91 9.78 13.62 -7.86
CA ALA A 91 10.27 13.85 -9.23
C ALA A 91 11.07 12.67 -9.78
N LEU A 92 11.54 11.76 -8.94
CA LEU A 92 12.26 10.55 -9.36
C LEU A 92 11.33 9.59 -10.08
N PRO A 93 11.73 8.95 -11.18
CA PRO A 93 10.86 8.07 -11.98
C PRO A 93 10.43 6.80 -11.23
N GLU A 94 11.21 6.35 -10.25
CA GLU A 94 10.91 5.21 -9.40
C GLU A 94 9.90 5.53 -8.29
N VAL A 95 9.66 6.81 -7.97
CA VAL A 95 8.71 7.22 -6.93
C VAL A 95 7.34 7.49 -7.56
N VAL A 96 6.43 6.55 -7.37
CA VAL A 96 5.16 6.46 -8.11
C VAL A 96 3.98 7.09 -7.39
N ALA A 97 4.06 7.33 -6.07
CA ALA A 97 2.95 7.88 -5.29
C ALA A 97 3.44 8.71 -4.10
N VAL A 98 2.58 9.60 -3.62
CA VAL A 98 2.71 10.27 -2.32
C VAL A 98 2.24 9.29 -1.24
N GLY A 99 3.01 9.13 -0.19
CA GLY A 99 2.65 8.27 0.93
C GLY A 99 3.84 7.43 1.44
N GLU A 100 3.61 6.80 2.54
CA GLU A 100 2.34 6.63 3.26
C GLU A 100 2.00 7.89 4.06
N THR A 101 0.73 8.29 4.02
CA THR A 101 0.21 9.43 4.76
C THR A 101 -1.20 9.11 5.27
N GLY A 102 -1.81 9.95 6.08
CA GLY A 102 -3.16 9.71 6.59
C GLY A 102 -3.31 10.03 8.07
N LEU A 103 -4.22 9.30 8.74
CA LEU A 103 -4.53 9.50 10.15
C LEU A 103 -4.56 8.19 10.93
N ASP A 104 -3.99 8.20 12.14
CA ASP A 104 -4.03 7.09 13.10
C ASP A 104 -4.37 7.63 14.48
N TYR A 105 -5.63 7.48 14.89
CA TYR A 105 -6.13 7.88 16.20
C TYR A 105 -6.17 6.73 17.20
N HIS A 106 -5.72 5.54 16.76
CA HIS A 106 -5.57 4.39 17.63
C HIS A 106 -4.29 4.48 18.49
N TYR A 107 -3.16 4.72 17.81
CA TYR A 107 -1.87 4.81 18.50
C TYR A 107 -1.53 6.23 18.95
N ASP A 108 -2.00 7.26 18.24
CA ASP A 108 -1.79 8.67 18.57
C ASP A 108 -0.30 9.04 18.81
N HIS A 109 0.63 8.42 18.05
CA HIS A 109 2.07 8.65 18.21
C HIS A 109 2.51 10.09 17.90
N SER A 110 1.76 10.79 17.06
CA SER A 110 1.86 12.24 16.86
C SER A 110 0.55 12.91 17.20
N PRO A 111 0.55 14.21 17.64
CA PRO A 111 -0.67 14.94 17.89
C PRO A 111 -1.61 14.94 16.66
N ARG A 112 -2.91 14.77 16.89
CA ARG A 112 -3.91 14.66 15.80
C ARG A 112 -3.95 15.87 14.88
N ASP A 113 -3.75 17.06 15.41
CA ASP A 113 -3.66 18.27 14.61
C ASP A 113 -2.41 18.31 13.72
N ALA A 114 -1.28 17.74 14.17
CA ALA A 114 -0.10 17.56 13.34
C ALA A 114 -0.32 16.53 12.24
N GLN A 115 -0.98 15.40 12.58
CA GLN A 115 -1.37 14.39 11.58
C GLN A 115 -2.26 15.01 10.49
N ARG A 116 -3.29 15.75 10.86
CA ARG A 116 -4.20 16.41 9.90
C ARG A 116 -3.45 17.40 9.00
N ARG A 117 -2.63 18.31 9.57
CA ARG A 117 -1.84 19.27 8.76
C ARG A 117 -0.91 18.56 7.79
N ALA A 118 -0.20 17.51 8.24
CA ALA A 118 0.71 16.74 7.38
C ALA A 118 -0.05 16.00 6.27
N PHE A 119 -1.23 15.45 6.56
CA PHE A 119 -2.06 14.76 5.58
C PHE A 119 -2.61 15.75 4.54
N GLU A 120 -3.20 16.88 4.97
CA GLU A 120 -3.69 17.94 4.07
C GLU A 120 -2.59 18.45 3.14
N ALA A 121 -1.39 18.70 3.67
CA ALA A 121 -0.26 19.16 2.87
C ALA A 121 0.20 18.12 1.84
N GLN A 122 0.16 16.84 2.18
CA GLN A 122 0.52 15.75 1.28
C GLN A 122 -0.55 15.50 0.21
N LEU A 123 -1.83 15.65 0.53
CA LEU A 123 -2.92 15.64 -0.47
C LEU A 123 -2.76 16.79 -1.47
N ALA A 124 -2.44 17.99 -0.99
CA ALA A 124 -2.19 19.15 -1.85
C ALA A 124 -0.98 18.92 -2.77
N LEU A 125 0.10 18.35 -2.24
CA LEU A 125 1.30 18.01 -3.01
C LEU A 125 1.01 16.96 -4.08
N ALA A 126 0.22 15.94 -3.74
CA ALA A 126 -0.20 14.91 -4.70
C ALA A 126 -1.05 15.50 -5.84
N ALA A 127 -1.98 16.41 -5.52
CA ALA A 127 -2.77 17.13 -6.51
C ALA A 127 -1.90 18.00 -7.43
N GLU A 128 -0.93 18.74 -6.87
CA GLU A 128 0.03 19.55 -7.63
C GLU A 128 0.85 18.71 -8.63
N LEU A 129 1.31 17.52 -8.18
CA LEU A 129 2.18 16.66 -8.95
C LEU A 129 1.44 15.60 -9.79
N HIS A 130 0.11 15.57 -9.72
CA HIS A 130 -0.73 14.55 -10.35
C HIS A 130 -0.30 13.11 -10.01
N LYS A 131 0.12 12.88 -8.75
CA LYS A 131 0.56 11.59 -8.25
C LYS A 131 -0.56 10.93 -7.44
N PRO A 132 -0.70 9.59 -7.47
CA PRO A 132 -1.57 8.87 -6.55
C PRO A 132 -1.17 9.10 -5.08
N VAL A 133 -2.11 8.85 -4.16
CA VAL A 133 -1.86 8.91 -2.71
C VAL A 133 -2.13 7.56 -2.07
N VAL A 134 -1.19 7.09 -1.23
CA VAL A 134 -1.37 5.90 -0.37
C VAL A 134 -1.74 6.37 1.03
N VAL A 135 -2.94 5.99 1.48
CA VAL A 135 -3.58 6.51 2.68
C VAL A 135 -3.73 5.45 3.75
N HIS A 136 -3.18 5.75 4.93
CA HIS A 136 -3.41 5.06 6.19
C HIS A 136 -4.65 5.64 6.89
N ALA A 137 -5.55 4.77 7.33
CA ALA A 137 -6.76 5.17 8.06
C ALA A 137 -7.02 4.20 9.22
N ARG A 138 -6.87 4.69 10.45
CA ARG A 138 -7.14 3.88 11.64
C ARG A 138 -7.81 4.68 12.75
N ASP A 139 -9.03 4.27 13.13
CA ASP A 139 -9.86 4.92 14.15
C ASP A 139 -10.06 6.44 13.92
N ALA A 140 -10.00 6.89 12.63
CA ALA A 140 -10.07 8.28 12.20
C ALA A 140 -11.08 8.50 11.06
N ASP A 141 -12.07 7.63 10.92
CA ASP A 141 -12.94 7.52 9.75
C ASP A 141 -13.59 8.85 9.33
N ALA A 142 -14.11 9.63 10.27
CA ALA A 142 -14.80 10.89 9.95
C ALA A 142 -13.83 11.93 9.36
N ASP A 143 -12.64 12.06 9.93
CA ASP A 143 -11.64 13.04 9.49
C ASP A 143 -11.00 12.60 8.17
N VAL A 144 -10.72 11.30 8.00
CA VAL A 144 -10.22 10.75 6.72
C VAL A 144 -11.24 10.99 5.61
N ALA A 145 -12.52 10.66 5.83
CA ALA A 145 -13.57 10.87 4.83
C ALA A 145 -13.73 12.34 4.44
N ALA A 146 -13.67 13.24 5.43
CA ALA A 146 -13.74 14.69 5.18
C ALA A 146 -12.57 15.19 4.32
N LEU A 147 -11.33 14.75 4.64
CA LEU A 147 -10.13 15.17 3.91
C LEU A 147 -10.03 14.56 2.51
N LEU A 148 -10.62 13.40 2.28
CA LEU A 148 -10.66 12.78 0.95
C LEU A 148 -11.69 13.43 0.01
N THR A 149 -12.61 14.23 0.54
CA THR A 149 -13.66 14.86 -0.29
C THR A 149 -13.06 15.74 -1.38
N GLY A 150 -13.34 15.40 -2.64
CA GLY A 150 -12.91 16.18 -3.80
C GLY A 150 -11.41 16.07 -4.14
N VAL A 151 -10.69 15.13 -3.58
CA VAL A 151 -9.28 14.84 -3.96
C VAL A 151 -9.23 14.45 -5.43
N PRO A 152 -8.45 15.19 -6.28
CA PRO A 152 -8.52 15.04 -7.74
C PRO A 152 -7.54 14.01 -8.31
N VAL A 153 -6.89 13.23 -7.47
CA VAL A 153 -5.90 12.21 -7.86
C VAL A 153 -6.34 10.82 -7.36
N PRO A 154 -5.83 9.73 -7.96
CA PRO A 154 -6.13 8.39 -7.47
C PRO A 154 -5.69 8.22 -6.01
N VAL A 155 -6.55 7.60 -5.20
CA VAL A 155 -6.31 7.31 -3.79
C VAL A 155 -6.29 5.80 -3.60
N VAL A 156 -5.31 5.31 -2.84
CA VAL A 156 -5.23 3.93 -2.35
C VAL A 156 -5.47 3.94 -0.85
N LEU A 157 -6.56 3.36 -0.41
CA LEU A 157 -6.82 3.07 1.01
C LEU A 157 -6.13 1.76 1.34
N HIS A 158 -4.90 1.85 1.89
CA HIS A 158 -4.08 0.68 2.18
C HIS A 158 -4.61 -0.06 3.42
N SER A 159 -4.35 -1.38 3.47
CA SER A 159 -4.77 -2.28 4.58
C SER A 159 -6.20 -2.00 5.03
N PHE A 160 -7.12 -1.86 4.04
CA PHE A 160 -8.45 -1.33 4.23
C PHE A 160 -9.21 -2.11 5.30
N SER A 161 -9.52 -1.41 6.37
CA SER A 161 -10.16 -1.96 7.56
C SER A 161 -11.17 -1.00 8.19
N SER A 162 -11.33 0.18 7.56
CA SER A 162 -12.24 1.24 8.00
C SER A 162 -13.71 0.87 7.81
N GLY A 163 -14.57 1.66 8.42
CA GLY A 163 -16.01 1.52 8.36
C GLY A 163 -16.66 2.11 7.10
N PRO A 164 -18.02 2.11 7.06
CA PRO A 164 -18.79 2.61 5.93
C PRO A 164 -18.47 4.06 5.55
N THR A 165 -18.16 4.92 6.52
CA THR A 165 -17.87 6.33 6.28
C THR A 165 -16.69 6.54 5.34
N VAL A 166 -15.56 5.85 5.57
CA VAL A 166 -14.39 5.92 4.67
C VAL A 166 -14.66 5.17 3.36
N PHE A 167 -15.40 4.06 3.42
CA PHE A 167 -15.78 3.32 2.23
C PHE A 167 -16.60 4.18 1.26
N GLU A 168 -17.66 4.85 1.75
CA GLU A 168 -18.51 5.72 0.94
C GLU A 168 -17.74 6.92 0.37
N ALA A 169 -16.88 7.54 1.18
CA ALA A 169 -15.99 8.61 0.70
C ALA A 169 -15.03 8.11 -0.39
N GLY A 170 -14.42 6.94 -0.18
CA GLY A 170 -13.55 6.30 -1.17
C GLY A 170 -14.30 5.96 -2.46
N MET A 171 -15.50 5.42 -2.36
CA MET A 171 -16.35 5.14 -3.53
C MET A 171 -16.68 6.40 -4.32
N ALA A 172 -16.97 7.51 -3.64
CA ALA A 172 -17.32 8.79 -4.28
C ALA A 172 -16.18 9.37 -5.15
N ILE A 173 -14.92 9.10 -4.78
CA ILE A 173 -13.71 9.54 -5.52
C ILE A 173 -13.07 8.44 -6.37
N GLY A 174 -13.65 7.24 -6.41
CA GLY A 174 -13.11 6.10 -7.15
C GLY A 174 -11.80 5.54 -6.57
N ALA A 175 -11.65 5.57 -5.25
CA ALA A 175 -10.46 5.06 -4.55
C ALA A 175 -10.26 3.55 -4.77
N TYR A 176 -9.01 3.11 -4.65
CA TYR A 176 -8.63 1.70 -4.58
C TYR A 176 -8.63 1.22 -3.14
N PHE A 177 -9.06 -0.02 -2.93
CA PHE A 177 -9.12 -0.68 -1.63
C PHE A 177 -8.11 -1.82 -1.62
N SER A 178 -7.06 -1.69 -0.81
CA SER A 178 -5.98 -2.67 -0.71
C SER A 178 -6.15 -3.53 0.52
N PHE A 179 -6.01 -4.84 0.36
CA PHE A 179 -6.20 -5.82 1.42
C PHE A 179 -4.89 -6.47 1.81
N SER A 180 -4.59 -6.46 3.11
CA SER A 180 -3.37 -7.03 3.72
C SER A 180 -3.62 -8.40 4.34
N GLY A 181 -2.60 -8.94 5.01
CA GLY A 181 -2.69 -10.21 5.75
C GLY A 181 -3.84 -10.29 6.76
N MET A 182 -4.38 -9.16 7.18
CA MET A 182 -5.53 -9.09 8.12
C MET A 182 -6.75 -9.85 7.62
N ILE A 183 -6.97 -9.93 6.29
CA ILE A 183 -8.08 -10.71 5.70
C ILE A 183 -8.05 -12.19 6.09
N THR A 184 -6.91 -12.71 6.52
CA THR A 184 -6.74 -14.11 6.93
C THR A 184 -6.94 -14.34 8.43
N PHE A 185 -7.12 -13.28 9.23
CA PHE A 185 -7.15 -13.40 10.69
C PHE A 185 -8.47 -13.96 11.18
N LYS A 186 -8.42 -14.97 12.07
CA LYS A 186 -9.60 -15.70 12.57
C LYS A 186 -10.65 -14.81 13.22
N HIS A 187 -10.24 -13.73 13.87
CA HIS A 187 -11.13 -12.83 14.62
C HIS A 187 -11.38 -11.50 13.88
N TRP A 188 -10.97 -11.41 12.61
CA TRP A 188 -11.25 -10.24 11.82
C TRP A 188 -12.75 -10.15 11.50
N GLN A 189 -13.37 -9.04 11.86
CA GLN A 189 -14.78 -8.76 11.56
C GLN A 189 -14.85 -7.66 10.51
N TRP A 190 -15.55 -7.93 9.43
CA TRP A 190 -15.76 -6.98 8.35
C TRP A 190 -16.93 -6.05 8.69
N THR A 191 -16.69 -4.75 8.76
CA THR A 191 -17.74 -3.73 8.72
C THR A 191 -18.14 -3.43 7.28
N VAL A 192 -17.18 -3.48 6.35
CA VAL A 192 -17.38 -3.47 4.90
C VAL A 192 -16.78 -4.75 4.35
N ARG A 193 -17.55 -5.55 3.64
CA ARG A 193 -17.08 -6.83 3.11
C ARG A 193 -16.20 -6.62 1.87
N PRO A 194 -15.17 -7.44 1.65
CA PRO A 194 -14.37 -7.38 0.42
C PRO A 194 -15.21 -7.51 -0.85
N SER A 195 -16.35 -8.23 -0.79
CA SER A 195 -17.30 -8.37 -1.90
C SER A 195 -18.01 -7.06 -2.26
N ASP A 196 -18.10 -6.11 -1.33
CA ASP A 196 -18.77 -4.82 -1.56
C ASP A 196 -17.85 -3.83 -2.32
N CYS A 197 -16.53 -4.09 -2.32
CA CYS A 197 -15.56 -3.28 -3.06
C CYS A 197 -15.62 -3.60 -4.57
N PRO A 198 -15.59 -2.57 -5.45
CA PRO A 198 -15.58 -2.78 -6.90
C PRO A 198 -14.37 -3.60 -7.35
N ALA A 199 -14.59 -4.55 -8.25
CA ALA A 199 -13.54 -5.46 -8.70
C ALA A 199 -12.35 -4.74 -9.38
N ASP A 200 -12.63 -3.64 -10.09
CA ASP A 200 -11.64 -2.81 -10.77
C ASP A 200 -10.94 -1.78 -9.84
N ARG A 201 -11.19 -1.88 -8.53
CA ARG A 201 -10.59 -1.02 -7.48
C ARG A 201 -9.92 -1.83 -6.37
N LEU A 202 -9.72 -3.12 -6.56
CA LEU A 202 -9.08 -3.99 -5.57
C LEU A 202 -7.57 -4.03 -5.76
N LEU A 203 -6.85 -3.99 -4.65
CA LEU A 203 -5.42 -4.27 -4.56
C LEU A 203 -5.17 -5.32 -3.48
N ILE A 204 -3.99 -5.94 -3.53
CA ILE A 204 -3.47 -6.81 -2.48
C ILE A 204 -2.09 -6.34 -2.07
N GLU A 205 -1.77 -6.58 -0.81
CA GLU A 205 -0.50 -6.16 -0.22
C GLU A 205 -0.09 -7.06 0.92
N THR A 206 1.18 -6.99 1.32
CA THR A 206 1.64 -7.66 2.53
C THR A 206 1.61 -6.77 3.76
N ASP A 207 1.92 -5.50 3.62
CA ASP A 207 2.28 -4.60 4.73
C ASP A 207 3.49 -5.14 5.52
N ALA A 208 4.38 -5.86 4.83
CA ALA A 208 5.54 -6.47 5.47
C ALA A 208 6.54 -5.40 5.97
N PRO A 209 7.16 -5.59 7.15
CA PRO A 209 7.31 -6.83 7.95
C PRO A 209 6.12 -7.17 8.86
N TYR A 210 5.07 -6.37 8.86
CA TYR A 210 3.88 -6.49 9.72
C TYR A 210 2.84 -7.45 9.13
N LEU A 211 1.78 -7.73 9.87
CA LEU A 211 0.53 -8.36 9.43
C LEU A 211 0.68 -9.70 8.70
N ALA A 212 1.70 -10.52 9.03
CA ALA A 212 1.91 -11.82 8.38
C ALA A 212 0.60 -12.62 8.29
N PRO A 213 0.19 -13.07 7.06
CA PRO A 213 -1.05 -13.83 6.89
C PRO A 213 -0.98 -15.23 7.48
N VAL A 214 -2.12 -15.89 7.68
CA VAL A 214 -2.17 -17.34 7.94
C VAL A 214 -1.71 -18.05 6.65
N PRO A 215 -0.80 -19.08 6.73
CA PRO A 215 -0.34 -19.77 7.94
C PRO A 215 0.92 -19.18 8.59
N HIS A 216 1.38 -18.01 8.19
CA HIS A 216 2.67 -17.44 8.60
C HIS A 216 2.60 -16.57 9.86
N ARG A 217 1.45 -16.56 10.59
CA ARG A 217 1.29 -15.77 11.83
C ARG A 217 2.43 -16.02 12.82
N GLY A 218 2.89 -14.91 13.46
CA GLY A 218 4.01 -14.95 14.41
C GLY A 218 5.42 -14.94 13.78
N LYS A 219 5.51 -14.95 12.46
CA LYS A 219 6.77 -14.74 11.72
C LYS A 219 6.85 -13.31 11.19
N ARG A 220 8.07 -12.84 10.86
CA ARG A 220 8.25 -11.63 10.05
C ARG A 220 7.54 -11.85 8.71
N ASN A 221 6.68 -10.93 8.33
CA ASN A 221 6.04 -10.94 7.01
C ASN A 221 7.05 -10.59 5.91
N GLU A 222 6.77 -11.01 4.68
CA GLU A 222 7.59 -10.71 3.50
C GLU A 222 6.74 -10.73 2.23
N PRO A 223 7.17 -10.07 1.13
CA PRO A 223 6.41 -9.99 -0.13
C PRO A 223 5.98 -11.34 -0.69
N SER A 224 6.76 -12.42 -0.49
CA SER A 224 6.40 -13.77 -0.93
C SER A 224 5.09 -14.29 -0.35
N PHE A 225 4.58 -13.69 0.73
CA PHE A 225 3.33 -14.11 1.38
C PHE A 225 2.08 -13.43 0.81
N VAL A 226 2.21 -12.49 -0.14
CA VAL A 226 1.05 -11.81 -0.75
C VAL A 226 0.10 -12.78 -1.44
N GLY A 227 0.61 -13.93 -1.91
CA GLY A 227 -0.23 -15.00 -2.48
C GLY A 227 -1.27 -15.56 -1.50
N ALA A 228 -0.96 -15.59 -0.20
CA ALA A 228 -1.93 -16.00 0.83
C ALA A 228 -3.05 -14.96 1.00
N VAL A 229 -2.72 -13.68 0.85
CA VAL A 229 -3.70 -12.58 0.85
C VAL A 229 -4.60 -12.69 -0.38
N ALA A 230 -4.02 -12.89 -1.58
CA ALA A 230 -4.77 -13.08 -2.82
C ALA A 230 -5.76 -14.25 -2.70
N ALA A 231 -5.30 -15.40 -2.19
CA ALA A 231 -6.14 -16.58 -2.00
C ALA A 231 -7.27 -16.35 -0.98
N ALA A 232 -7.03 -15.58 0.08
CA ALA A 232 -8.06 -15.23 1.05
C ALA A 232 -9.09 -14.26 0.46
N LEU A 233 -8.65 -13.26 -0.29
CA LEU A 233 -9.52 -12.29 -0.95
C LEU A 233 -10.38 -12.97 -2.03
N ALA A 234 -9.81 -13.87 -2.84
CA ALA A 234 -10.52 -14.64 -3.85
C ALA A 234 -11.65 -15.48 -3.21
N ARG A 235 -11.34 -16.18 -2.10
CA ARG A 235 -12.36 -16.93 -1.35
C ARG A 235 -13.46 -16.05 -0.78
N ALA A 236 -13.10 -14.90 -0.21
CA ALA A 236 -14.07 -13.96 0.37
C ALA A 236 -15.03 -13.39 -0.68
N ARG A 237 -14.59 -13.31 -1.92
CA ARG A 237 -15.36 -12.79 -3.06
C ARG A 237 -16.03 -13.89 -3.88
N GLY A 238 -15.70 -15.18 -3.66
CA GLY A 238 -16.20 -16.29 -4.49
C GLY A 238 -15.65 -16.29 -5.90
N GLU A 239 -14.43 -15.82 -6.11
CA GLU A 239 -13.75 -15.69 -7.41
C GLU A 239 -12.60 -16.70 -7.54
N ALA A 240 -12.19 -17.02 -8.78
CA ALA A 240 -10.98 -17.80 -9.03
C ALA A 240 -9.74 -16.98 -8.65
N LEU A 241 -8.72 -17.64 -8.09
CA LEU A 241 -7.47 -16.98 -7.67
C LEU A 241 -6.76 -16.33 -8.84
N GLU A 242 -6.72 -16.98 -9.99
CA GLU A 242 -6.07 -16.53 -11.21
C GLU A 242 -6.71 -15.22 -11.72
N ASP A 243 -8.03 -15.14 -11.71
CA ASP A 243 -8.79 -13.96 -12.14
C ASP A 243 -8.56 -12.79 -11.19
N LEU A 244 -8.59 -13.05 -9.87
CA LEU A 244 -8.32 -12.03 -8.87
C LEU A 244 -6.88 -11.51 -8.99
N ALA A 245 -5.90 -12.39 -9.11
CA ALA A 245 -4.49 -12.03 -9.20
C ALA A 245 -4.21 -11.18 -10.46
N ALA A 246 -4.75 -11.57 -11.61
CA ALA A 246 -4.64 -10.78 -12.84
C ALA A 246 -5.25 -9.40 -12.66
N ARG A 247 -6.46 -9.33 -12.14
CA ARG A 247 -7.20 -8.08 -11.93
C ARG A 247 -6.51 -7.14 -10.95
N THR A 248 -6.07 -7.64 -9.80
CA THR A 248 -5.39 -6.79 -8.80
C THR A 248 -4.05 -6.28 -9.31
N SER A 249 -3.33 -7.07 -10.11
CA SER A 249 -2.10 -6.64 -10.77
C SER A 249 -2.37 -5.58 -11.84
N ASP A 250 -3.42 -5.71 -12.63
CA ASP A 250 -3.84 -4.70 -13.60
C ASP A 250 -4.30 -3.40 -12.92
N ASN A 251 -5.03 -3.52 -11.81
CA ASN A 251 -5.43 -2.37 -10.99
C ASN A 251 -4.22 -1.64 -10.42
N ALA A 252 -3.21 -2.38 -9.92
CA ALA A 252 -1.96 -1.78 -9.45
C ALA A 252 -1.24 -1.00 -10.56
N ARG A 253 -1.16 -1.56 -11.79
CA ARG A 253 -0.61 -0.84 -12.95
C ARG A 253 -1.41 0.42 -13.30
N ARG A 254 -2.74 0.37 -13.20
CA ARG A 254 -3.58 1.55 -13.46
C ARG A 254 -3.33 2.67 -12.47
N VAL A 255 -3.16 2.37 -11.19
CA VAL A 255 -2.98 3.39 -10.16
C VAL A 255 -1.54 3.88 -10.08
N PHE A 256 -0.53 3.00 -10.17
CA PHE A 256 0.89 3.36 -9.99
C PHE A 256 1.65 3.58 -11.30
N GLY A 257 1.03 3.27 -12.43
CA GLY A 257 1.58 3.54 -13.76
C GLY A 257 2.55 2.49 -14.29
N ALA A 258 3.16 2.82 -15.45
CA ALA A 258 3.98 1.90 -16.25
C ALA A 258 5.28 1.41 -15.56
N ARG A 259 5.71 2.01 -14.46
CA ARG A 259 6.84 1.50 -13.68
C ARG A 259 6.63 0.04 -13.24
N LEU A 260 5.36 -0.35 -13.03
CA LEU A 260 4.98 -1.71 -12.64
C LEU A 260 5.10 -2.75 -13.77
N ASP A 261 5.46 -2.36 -14.98
CA ASP A 261 5.75 -3.28 -16.07
C ASP A 261 7.15 -3.93 -15.94
N SER A 262 8.05 -3.32 -15.13
CA SER A 262 9.31 -3.97 -14.74
C SER A 262 9.05 -5.08 -13.72
N THR A 263 9.77 -6.18 -13.83
CA THR A 263 9.57 -7.37 -12.97
C THR A 263 10.82 -7.72 -12.17
N LEU A 264 10.61 -8.30 -10.97
CA LEU A 264 11.65 -8.85 -10.09
C LEU A 264 12.52 -9.92 -10.78
#